data_288ee8f0b89ec9cb69b5fa5022096a82
#
_entry.id   288ee8f0b89ec9cb69b5fa5022096a82
#
_cell.length_a   1.000
_cell.length_b   1.000
_cell.length_c   1.000
_cell.angle_alpha   90.00
_cell.angle_beta   90.00
_cell.angle_gamma   90.00
#
_symmetry.space_group_name_H-M   'P 1'
#
loop_
_entity.id
_entity.type
_entity.pdbx_description
1 polymer ?
#
loop_
_entity_poly.entity_id
_entity_poly.type
_entity_poly.pdbx_seq_one_letter_code
_entity_poly.pdbx_strand_id
1 'polypeptide(L)'
;MEDNQKEEIENEEDIPAPSASLMNLDLNLKQSTIDLSKFFCYVKGDITTMQADVIVNSSSPGFKEIQGVSKCIHEKCGKILLNYLLSNYNGLLPGGIVDSPNFGMKCKKIIHAVGPFQQGDRDQDLEIIYIQCLNYCFSHRYKSIIFPCISTGGNMFDEDRACAIALNACKNWMERFGDYWDGKVCFCCYTDKSFEVYKKYFKEILNVK
;
A
#
# COMPACT_ATOMS: atom_id res chain seq x y z
N MET A 1 17.58 -37.14 -48.98
CA MET A 1 17.05 -37.71 -47.73
C MET A 1 17.02 -36.58 -46.72
N GLU A 2 15.88 -35.91 -46.66
CA GLU A 2 15.61 -34.79 -45.73
C GLU A 2 14.64 -35.31 -44.70
N ASP A 3 15.11 -35.45 -43.46
CA ASP A 3 14.29 -35.80 -42.31
C ASP A 3 13.60 -34.54 -41.79
N ASN A 4 12.26 -34.52 -42.02
CA ASN A 4 11.34 -33.56 -41.42
C ASN A 4 11.02 -34.02 -39.99
N GLN A 5 11.61 -33.44 -38.98
CA GLN A 5 11.09 -33.48 -37.60
C GLN A 5 10.01 -32.40 -37.44
N LYS A 6 8.76 -32.87 -37.36
CA LYS A 6 7.64 -32.04 -36.90
C LYS A 6 7.68 -32.00 -35.36
N GLU A 7 7.92 -30.83 -34.79
CA GLU A 7 7.65 -30.58 -33.39
C GLU A 7 6.14 -30.56 -33.14
N GLU A 8 5.70 -31.44 -32.29
CA GLU A 8 4.30 -31.46 -31.78
C GLU A 8 4.17 -30.29 -30.77
N ILE A 9 3.30 -29.34 -31.09
CA ILE A 9 2.86 -28.29 -30.20
C ILE A 9 1.91 -28.92 -29.20
N GLU A 10 2.33 -29.07 -27.96
CA GLU A 10 1.45 -29.46 -26.85
C GLU A 10 0.34 -28.41 -26.68
N ASN A 11 -0.89 -28.85 -26.70
CA ASN A 11 -2.07 -28.04 -26.52
C ASN A 11 -2.08 -27.47 -25.08
N GLU A 12 -2.12 -26.16 -24.96
CA GLU A 12 -2.49 -25.49 -23.71
C GLU A 12 -3.90 -25.97 -23.31
N GLU A 13 -3.98 -26.64 -22.17
CA GLU A 13 -5.27 -27.03 -21.58
C GLU A 13 -6.06 -25.75 -21.24
N ASP A 14 -7.22 -25.60 -21.85
CA ASP A 14 -8.21 -24.58 -21.54
C ASP A 14 -8.59 -24.64 -20.07
N ILE A 15 -8.09 -23.68 -19.26
CA ILE A 15 -8.55 -23.50 -17.89
C ILE A 15 -9.97 -22.94 -17.96
N PRO A 16 -10.99 -23.68 -17.52
CA PRO A 16 -12.36 -23.21 -17.61
C PRO A 16 -12.54 -21.97 -16.70
N ALA A 17 -13.17 -20.95 -17.25
CA ALA A 17 -13.56 -19.77 -16.48
C ALA A 17 -14.39 -20.19 -15.25
N PRO A 18 -14.18 -19.56 -14.07
CA PRO A 18 -14.91 -19.92 -12.86
C PRO A 18 -16.41 -19.74 -13.08
N SER A 19 -17.17 -20.82 -12.89
CA SER A 19 -18.62 -20.84 -13.07
C SER A 19 -19.30 -19.88 -12.09
N ALA A 20 -20.38 -19.23 -12.53
CA ALA A 20 -21.20 -18.30 -11.74
C ALA A 20 -21.78 -18.89 -10.43
N SER A 21 -21.62 -20.20 -10.18
CA SER A 21 -22.05 -20.86 -8.94
C SER A 21 -21.17 -20.55 -7.71
N LEU A 22 -19.99 -19.95 -7.88
CA LEU A 22 -19.14 -19.50 -6.76
C LEU A 22 -19.56 -18.14 -6.18
N MET A 23 -20.52 -17.45 -6.77
CA MET A 23 -21.03 -16.17 -6.26
C MET A 23 -22.04 -16.30 -5.11
N ASN A 24 -22.50 -17.49 -4.76
CA ASN A 24 -23.37 -17.75 -3.61
C ASN A 24 -22.63 -18.43 -2.45
N LEU A 25 -21.39 -18.01 -2.16
CA LEU A 25 -20.86 -18.26 -0.83
C LEU A 25 -21.66 -17.41 0.14
N ASP A 26 -22.50 -18.06 0.94
CA ASP A 26 -23.07 -17.48 2.15
C ASP A 26 -21.95 -16.88 3.00
N LEU A 27 -21.76 -15.57 2.85
CA LEU A 27 -20.88 -14.79 3.71
C LEU A 27 -21.57 -14.66 5.07
N ASN A 28 -21.77 -15.75 5.78
CA ASN A 28 -21.83 -15.76 7.21
C ASN A 28 -20.45 -15.34 7.72
N LEU A 29 -20.14 -14.06 7.53
CA LEU A 29 -19.03 -13.39 8.17
C LEU A 29 -19.26 -13.56 9.68
N LYS A 30 -18.64 -14.60 10.25
CA LYS A 30 -18.34 -14.56 11.69
C LYS A 30 -17.68 -13.20 11.89
N GLN A 31 -18.34 -12.30 12.61
CA GLN A 31 -17.68 -11.17 13.20
C GLN A 31 -16.63 -11.74 14.17
N SER A 32 -15.46 -12.09 13.63
CA SER A 32 -14.31 -12.37 14.46
C SER A 32 -13.98 -11.04 15.11
N THR A 33 -14.05 -10.98 16.43
CA THR A 33 -13.61 -9.83 17.20
C THR A 33 -12.07 -9.82 17.19
N ILE A 34 -11.51 -9.47 16.03
CA ILE A 34 -10.06 -9.34 15.89
C ILE A 34 -9.60 -8.19 16.77
N ASP A 35 -8.67 -8.46 17.66
CA ASP A 35 -8.03 -7.42 18.45
C ASP A 35 -7.08 -6.60 17.56
N LEU A 36 -7.62 -5.52 16.99
CA LEU A 36 -6.91 -4.64 16.06
C LEU A 36 -5.66 -3.98 16.67
N SER A 37 -5.60 -3.86 18.01
CA SER A 37 -4.44 -3.29 18.71
C SER A 37 -3.13 -4.05 18.43
N LYS A 38 -3.24 -5.32 18.09
CA LYS A 38 -2.09 -6.17 17.77
C LYS A 38 -1.50 -5.94 16.39
N PHE A 39 -2.30 -5.36 15.49
CA PHE A 39 -1.94 -5.20 14.08
C PHE A 39 -1.53 -3.77 13.71
N PHE A 40 -2.00 -2.78 14.44
CA PHE A 40 -1.83 -1.39 14.09
C PHE A 40 -0.94 -0.64 15.08
N CYS A 41 -0.11 0.23 14.55
CA CYS A 41 0.61 1.23 15.34
C CYS A 41 0.74 2.54 14.56
N TYR A 42 1.00 3.63 15.29
CA TYR A 42 1.42 4.90 14.72
C TYR A 42 2.63 5.42 15.47
N VAL A 43 3.51 6.09 14.76
CA VAL A 43 4.76 6.62 15.32
C VAL A 43 5.04 8.01 14.75
N LYS A 44 5.70 8.85 15.53
CA LYS A 44 6.26 10.09 15.01
C LYS A 44 7.72 9.87 14.64
N GLY A 45 8.11 10.23 13.42
CA GLY A 45 9.50 10.09 13.01
C GLY A 45 9.74 10.23 11.51
N ASP A 46 10.98 9.96 11.13
CA ASP A 46 11.41 9.92 9.74
C ASP A 46 11.31 8.48 9.20
N ILE A 47 10.43 8.27 8.24
CA ILE A 47 10.16 6.97 7.63
C ILE A 47 11.42 6.35 6.99
N THR A 48 12.39 7.17 6.55
CA THR A 48 13.63 6.68 5.92
C THR A 48 14.59 6.00 6.90
N THR A 49 14.35 6.15 8.20
CA THR A 49 15.14 5.52 9.27
C THR A 49 14.51 4.25 9.80
N MET A 50 13.25 4.00 9.47
CA MET A 50 12.45 2.89 9.98
C MET A 50 12.75 1.58 9.25
N GLN A 51 12.34 0.47 9.90
CA GLN A 51 12.51 -0.89 9.36
C GLN A 51 11.17 -1.60 9.24
N ALA A 52 10.88 -2.14 8.05
CA ALA A 52 9.71 -2.99 7.77
C ALA A 52 9.98 -3.86 6.54
N ASP A 53 9.09 -4.80 6.22
CA ASP A 53 9.18 -5.51 4.94
C ASP A 53 8.88 -4.56 3.77
N VAL A 54 7.88 -3.69 3.95
CA VAL A 54 7.46 -2.72 2.95
C VAL A 54 7.42 -1.31 3.55
N ILE A 55 7.99 -0.35 2.84
CA ILE A 55 7.85 1.08 3.13
C ILE A 55 7.11 1.73 1.96
N VAL A 56 6.09 2.53 2.26
CA VAL A 56 5.31 3.22 1.24
C VAL A 56 5.86 4.64 1.03
N ASN A 57 6.07 4.99 -0.22
CA ASN A 57 6.40 6.34 -0.67
C ASN A 57 5.14 7.02 -1.24
N SER A 58 4.76 8.18 -0.71
CA SER A 58 3.76 9.05 -1.34
C SER A 58 4.42 9.79 -2.51
N SER A 59 4.28 9.22 -3.70
CA SER A 59 4.96 9.63 -4.93
C SER A 59 4.14 10.59 -5.78
N SER A 60 4.74 11.11 -6.84
CA SER A 60 4.07 11.88 -7.89
C SER A 60 3.83 11.02 -9.14
N PRO A 61 2.89 11.40 -10.05
CA PRO A 61 2.60 10.65 -11.27
C PRO A 61 3.81 10.34 -12.15
N GLY A 62 4.79 11.24 -12.20
CA GLY A 62 6.04 11.07 -12.96
C GLY A 62 7.22 10.62 -12.13
N PHE A 63 7.01 10.14 -10.91
CA PHE A 63 8.04 9.68 -9.95
C PHE A 63 9.08 10.72 -9.55
N LYS A 64 8.89 11.98 -9.94
CA LYS A 64 9.84 13.05 -9.60
C LYS A 64 9.76 13.37 -8.11
N GLU A 65 10.91 13.51 -7.50
CA GLU A 65 11.06 14.05 -6.16
C GLU A 65 10.73 15.55 -6.15
N ILE A 66 9.60 15.93 -5.57
CA ILE A 66 9.23 17.34 -5.52
C ILE A 66 9.42 17.87 -4.11
N GLN A 67 8.86 17.16 -3.12
CA GLN A 67 8.87 17.59 -1.71
C GLN A 67 8.43 16.45 -0.78
N GLY A 68 8.48 16.72 0.53
CA GLY A 68 7.95 15.83 1.57
C GLY A 68 8.65 14.47 1.60
N VAL A 69 7.88 13.42 1.89
CA VAL A 69 8.40 12.06 2.05
C VAL A 69 9.08 11.53 0.79
N SER A 70 8.55 11.86 -0.41
CA SER A 70 9.15 11.41 -1.66
C SER A 70 10.58 11.94 -1.83
N LYS A 71 10.80 13.22 -1.52
CA LYS A 71 12.15 13.81 -1.55
C LYS A 71 13.10 13.07 -0.60
N CYS A 72 12.69 12.86 0.65
CA CYS A 72 13.54 12.17 1.64
C CYS A 72 13.89 10.74 1.21
N ILE A 73 12.95 9.99 0.65
CA ILE A 73 13.18 8.63 0.15
C ILE A 73 14.13 8.65 -1.06
N HIS A 74 13.94 9.57 -2.02
CA HIS A 74 14.84 9.70 -3.16
C HIS A 74 16.26 10.12 -2.75
N GLU A 75 16.40 11.05 -1.82
CA GLU A 75 17.71 11.43 -1.25
C GLU A 75 18.40 10.24 -0.59
N LYS A 76 17.65 9.41 0.15
CA LYS A 76 18.16 8.22 0.82
C LYS A 76 18.59 7.13 -0.16
N CYS A 77 17.78 6.88 -1.20
CA CYS A 77 18.04 5.85 -2.21
C CYS A 77 19.03 6.31 -3.29
N GLY A 78 19.17 7.61 -3.50
CA GLY A 78 19.96 8.20 -4.57
C GLY A 78 19.32 8.08 -5.95
N LYS A 79 20.05 8.53 -6.97
CA LYS A 79 19.58 8.60 -8.39
C LYS A 79 19.14 7.24 -8.97
N ILE A 80 19.63 6.14 -8.40
CA ILE A 80 19.30 4.79 -8.86
C ILE A 80 17.81 4.50 -8.74
N LEU A 81 17.12 5.03 -7.73
CA LEU A 81 15.67 4.87 -7.54
C LEU A 81 14.91 5.50 -8.72
N LEU A 82 15.18 6.77 -9.04
CA LEU A 82 14.49 7.45 -10.14
C LEU A 82 14.76 6.76 -11.48
N ASN A 83 16.02 6.39 -11.75
CA ASN A 83 16.36 5.67 -12.97
C ASN A 83 15.63 4.34 -13.10
N TYR A 84 15.52 3.58 -12.00
CA TYR A 84 14.75 2.34 -11.98
C TYR A 84 13.28 2.58 -12.31
N LEU A 85 12.64 3.55 -11.65
CA LEU A 85 11.23 3.85 -11.85
C LEU A 85 10.94 4.28 -13.31
N LEU A 86 11.75 5.18 -13.87
CA LEU A 86 11.59 5.64 -15.25
C LEU A 86 11.88 4.56 -16.29
N SER A 87 12.73 3.56 -15.97
CA SER A 87 13.03 2.45 -16.88
C SER A 87 11.98 1.35 -16.87
N ASN A 88 11.22 1.21 -15.78
CA ASN A 88 10.24 0.13 -15.61
C ASN A 88 8.79 0.58 -15.74
N TYR A 89 8.52 1.88 -15.59
CA TYR A 89 7.15 2.40 -15.55
C TYR A 89 7.00 3.70 -16.35
N ASN A 90 5.89 3.84 -17.07
CA ASN A 90 5.58 5.03 -17.88
C ASN A 90 4.78 6.10 -17.10
N GLY A 91 5.01 6.19 -15.78
CA GLY A 91 4.23 7.02 -14.89
C GLY A 91 3.13 6.23 -14.18
N LEU A 92 2.38 6.92 -13.31
CA LEU A 92 1.36 6.31 -12.47
C LEU A 92 0.21 7.29 -12.26
N LEU A 93 -1.02 6.83 -12.41
CA LEU A 93 -2.21 7.65 -12.15
C LEU A 93 -2.52 7.71 -10.63
N PRO A 94 -3.24 8.75 -10.16
CA PRO A 94 -3.77 8.79 -8.81
C PRO A 94 -4.59 7.52 -8.48
N GLY A 95 -4.40 6.99 -7.28
CA GLY A 95 -4.97 5.69 -6.87
C GLY A 95 -4.10 4.48 -7.22
N GLY A 96 -3.07 4.63 -8.05
CA GLY A 96 -2.17 3.55 -8.45
C GLY A 96 -0.99 3.35 -7.52
N ILE A 97 -0.42 2.14 -7.58
CA ILE A 97 0.83 1.77 -6.90
C ILE A 97 1.78 1.04 -7.86
N VAL A 98 3.07 1.19 -7.64
CA VAL A 98 4.14 0.35 -8.24
C VAL A 98 5.21 0.08 -7.18
N ASP A 99 6.04 -0.94 -7.37
CA ASP A 99 7.11 -1.27 -6.42
C ASP A 99 8.52 -1.08 -6.99
N SER A 100 9.47 -1.00 -6.11
CA SER A 100 10.89 -1.02 -6.44
C SER A 100 11.71 -1.79 -5.39
N PRO A 101 12.97 -2.19 -5.72
CA PRO A 101 13.94 -2.59 -4.71
C PRO A 101 14.16 -1.48 -3.66
N ASN A 102 14.77 -1.85 -2.55
CA ASN A 102 14.93 -0.96 -1.39
C ASN A 102 16.00 0.13 -1.54
N PHE A 103 16.96 -0.05 -2.43
CA PHE A 103 18.07 0.89 -2.68
C PHE A 103 18.72 1.46 -1.41
N GLY A 104 18.97 0.62 -0.42
CA GLY A 104 19.59 0.98 0.86
C GLY A 104 18.64 1.42 1.96
N MET A 105 17.33 1.44 1.73
CA MET A 105 16.33 1.54 2.78
C MET A 105 16.25 0.23 3.59
N LYS A 106 15.83 0.33 4.86
CA LYS A 106 15.69 -0.85 5.74
C LYS A 106 14.36 -1.60 5.50
N CYS A 107 14.12 -1.99 4.24
CA CYS A 107 12.93 -2.74 3.85
C CYS A 107 13.29 -3.77 2.76
N LYS A 108 12.34 -4.63 2.39
CA LYS A 108 12.49 -5.53 1.23
C LYS A 108 12.06 -4.85 -0.06
N LYS A 109 11.01 -4.02 0.03
CA LYS A 109 10.41 -3.31 -1.08
C LYS A 109 9.98 -1.90 -0.68
N ILE A 110 10.04 -0.97 -1.65
CA ILE A 110 9.39 0.32 -1.54
C ILE A 110 8.17 0.28 -2.48
N ILE A 111 6.99 0.60 -1.97
CA ILE A 111 5.80 0.83 -2.81
C ILE A 111 5.68 2.32 -3.05
N HIS A 112 5.60 2.73 -4.31
CA HIS A 112 5.37 4.11 -4.73
C HIS A 112 3.88 4.26 -5.05
N ALA A 113 3.18 5.06 -4.24
CA ALA A 113 1.75 5.29 -4.35
C ALA A 113 1.48 6.74 -4.76
N VAL A 114 0.64 6.96 -5.76
CA VAL A 114 0.22 8.29 -6.17
C VAL A 114 -1.14 8.60 -5.56
N GLY A 115 -1.10 9.36 -4.47
CA GLY A 115 -2.31 9.81 -3.80
C GLY A 115 -3.03 10.91 -4.58
N PRO A 116 -4.36 11.04 -4.39
CA PRO A 116 -5.15 12.08 -5.03
C PRO A 116 -4.82 13.47 -4.47
N PHE A 117 -5.14 14.50 -5.26
CA PHE A 117 -5.23 15.88 -4.79
C PHE A 117 -6.58 16.10 -4.08
N GLN A 118 -6.65 17.12 -3.22
CA GLN A 118 -7.87 17.45 -2.45
C GLN A 118 -9.09 17.80 -3.33
N GLN A 119 -8.90 18.16 -4.59
CA GLN A 119 -9.99 18.62 -5.48
C GLN A 119 -10.94 17.48 -5.86
N GLY A 120 -12.22 17.66 -5.58
CA GLY A 120 -13.28 16.71 -5.91
C GLY A 120 -13.48 15.60 -4.87
N ASP A 121 -14.39 14.69 -5.16
CA ASP A 121 -14.63 13.49 -4.34
C ASP A 121 -13.69 12.36 -4.80
N ARG A 122 -12.54 12.29 -4.17
CA ARG A 122 -11.47 11.34 -4.52
C ARG A 122 -11.07 10.44 -3.35
N ASP A 123 -11.97 10.25 -2.40
CA ASP A 123 -11.75 9.38 -1.24
C ASP A 123 -11.45 7.96 -1.67
N GLN A 124 -12.16 7.47 -2.69
CA GLN A 124 -11.96 6.13 -3.22
C GLN A 124 -10.55 5.92 -3.80
N ASP A 125 -9.97 6.95 -4.44
CA ASP A 125 -8.60 6.86 -4.94
C ASP A 125 -7.58 6.75 -3.81
N LEU A 126 -7.85 7.38 -2.66
CA LEU A 126 -6.99 7.26 -1.50
C LEU A 126 -7.20 5.91 -0.79
N GLU A 127 -8.44 5.49 -0.63
CA GLU A 127 -8.79 4.20 -0.01
C GLU A 127 -8.17 3.01 -0.76
N ILE A 128 -8.29 3.00 -2.09
CA ILE A 128 -7.79 1.88 -2.91
C ILE A 128 -6.27 1.71 -2.79
N ILE A 129 -5.51 2.79 -2.55
CA ILE A 129 -4.06 2.70 -2.33
C ILE A 129 -3.74 1.82 -1.12
N TYR A 130 -4.41 2.06 0.02
CA TYR A 130 -4.17 1.27 1.24
C TYR A 130 -4.52 -0.21 1.01
N ILE A 131 -5.67 -0.46 0.37
CA ILE A 131 -6.11 -1.82 0.02
C ILE A 131 -5.10 -2.52 -0.91
N GLN A 132 -4.63 -1.86 -1.96
CA GLN A 132 -3.65 -2.42 -2.88
C GLN A 132 -2.31 -2.71 -2.19
N CYS A 133 -1.84 -1.82 -1.31
CA CYS A 133 -0.62 -2.04 -0.54
C CYS A 133 -0.73 -3.25 0.40
N LEU A 134 -1.87 -3.43 1.07
CA LEU A 134 -2.11 -4.58 1.93
C LEU A 134 -2.24 -5.88 1.13
N ASN A 135 -2.94 -5.87 -0.02
CA ASN A 135 -3.00 -6.99 -0.95
C ASN A 135 -1.61 -7.37 -1.47
N TYR A 136 -0.77 -6.38 -1.78
CA TYR A 136 0.62 -6.61 -2.17
C TYR A 136 1.40 -7.32 -1.05
N CYS A 137 1.30 -6.84 0.20
CA CYS A 137 1.95 -7.49 1.34
C CYS A 137 1.44 -8.93 1.54
N PHE A 138 0.14 -9.13 1.45
CA PHE A 138 -0.49 -10.44 1.61
C PHE A 138 0.01 -11.43 0.54
N SER A 139 -0.03 -11.06 -0.74
CA SER A 139 0.37 -11.93 -1.86
C SER A 139 1.87 -12.27 -1.84
N HIS A 140 2.71 -11.34 -1.37
CA HIS A 140 4.16 -11.55 -1.24
C HIS A 140 4.60 -12.11 0.13
N ARG A 141 3.66 -12.42 1.02
CA ARG A 141 3.91 -12.92 2.37
C ARG A 141 4.79 -11.97 3.22
N TYR A 142 4.68 -10.67 2.98
CA TYR A 142 5.31 -9.65 3.83
C TYR A 142 4.50 -9.46 5.11
N LYS A 143 5.22 -9.23 6.23
CA LYS A 143 4.64 -9.21 7.58
C LYS A 143 4.64 -7.81 8.22
N SER A 144 5.13 -6.81 7.52
CA SER A 144 5.11 -5.43 8.02
C SER A 144 5.10 -4.41 6.90
N ILE A 145 4.29 -3.37 7.09
CA ILE A 145 4.19 -2.24 6.18
C ILE A 145 4.14 -0.93 6.97
N ILE A 146 4.87 0.08 6.48
CA ILE A 146 4.84 1.43 7.02
C ILE A 146 4.30 2.39 5.97
N PHE A 147 3.25 3.12 6.33
CA PHE A 147 2.65 4.17 5.52
C PHE A 147 3.06 5.56 6.01
N PRO A 148 3.37 6.52 5.14
CA PRO A 148 3.33 7.94 5.48
C PRO A 148 1.88 8.44 5.50
N CYS A 149 1.66 9.69 5.89
CA CYS A 149 0.37 10.37 5.73
C CYS A 149 0.15 10.73 4.25
N ILE A 150 -0.39 9.79 3.45
CA ILE A 150 -0.52 9.94 2.00
C ILE A 150 -1.44 11.11 1.66
N SER A 151 -1.08 11.91 0.66
CA SER A 151 -1.79 13.08 0.13
C SER A 151 -1.87 14.30 1.05
N THR A 152 -1.47 14.26 2.31
CA THR A 152 -1.62 15.39 3.25
C THR A 152 -0.56 16.49 3.10
N GLY A 153 0.50 16.24 2.33
CA GLY A 153 1.53 17.23 2.01
C GLY A 153 1.17 18.06 0.78
N GLY A 154 1.97 17.98 -0.28
CA GLY A 154 1.81 18.77 -1.51
C GLY A 154 0.46 18.62 -2.23
N ASN A 155 -0.25 17.51 -2.02
CA ASN A 155 -1.59 17.29 -2.55
C ASN A 155 -2.69 17.97 -1.72
N MET A 156 -2.36 18.53 -0.56
CA MET A 156 -3.23 19.33 0.32
C MET A 156 -4.54 18.64 0.72
N PHE A 157 -4.57 17.29 0.76
CA PHE A 157 -5.73 16.56 1.25
C PHE A 157 -5.91 16.83 2.75
N ASP A 158 -7.16 16.99 3.20
CA ASP A 158 -7.45 17.25 4.61
C ASP A 158 -6.90 16.12 5.49
N GLU A 159 -6.16 16.46 6.55
CA GLU A 159 -5.47 15.47 7.37
C GLU A 159 -6.41 14.58 8.18
N ASP A 160 -7.50 15.14 8.73
CA ASP A 160 -8.50 14.38 9.46
C ASP A 160 -9.23 13.39 8.54
N ARG A 161 -9.64 13.86 7.35
CA ARG A 161 -10.29 13.04 6.33
C ARG A 161 -9.35 11.94 5.81
N ALA A 162 -8.11 12.28 5.47
CA ALA A 162 -7.10 11.32 5.01
C ALA A 162 -6.80 10.24 6.05
N CYS A 163 -6.67 10.63 7.32
CA CYS A 163 -6.44 9.71 8.42
C CYS A 163 -7.63 8.75 8.60
N ALA A 164 -8.86 9.28 8.58
CA ALA A 164 -10.06 8.46 8.69
C ALA A 164 -10.17 7.43 7.55
N ILE A 165 -9.89 7.84 6.30
CA ILE A 165 -9.88 6.94 5.14
C ILE A 165 -8.81 5.86 5.32
N ALA A 166 -7.58 6.23 5.68
CA ALA A 166 -6.47 5.31 5.87
C ALA A 166 -6.79 4.22 6.91
N LEU A 167 -7.29 4.64 8.08
CA LEU A 167 -7.59 3.74 9.17
C LEU A 167 -8.79 2.84 8.86
N ASN A 168 -9.86 3.38 8.26
CA ASN A 168 -11.02 2.58 7.88
C ASN A 168 -10.68 1.57 6.77
N ALA A 169 -9.93 1.97 5.74
CA ALA A 169 -9.48 1.06 4.69
C ALA A 169 -8.67 -0.12 5.26
N CYS A 170 -7.69 0.18 6.11
CA CYS A 170 -6.87 -0.86 6.72
C CYS A 170 -7.64 -1.72 7.72
N LYS A 171 -8.54 -1.12 8.53
CA LYS A 171 -9.43 -1.83 9.46
C LYS A 171 -10.32 -2.82 8.70
N ASN A 172 -11.07 -2.34 7.71
CA ASN A 172 -11.98 -3.17 6.93
C ASN A 172 -11.24 -4.32 6.23
N TRP A 173 -10.03 -4.05 5.74
CA TRP A 173 -9.18 -5.08 5.17
C TRP A 173 -8.76 -6.12 6.22
N MET A 174 -8.33 -5.69 7.40
CA MET A 174 -7.90 -6.59 8.50
C MET A 174 -9.07 -7.40 9.04
N GLU A 175 -10.27 -6.83 9.18
CA GLU A 175 -11.47 -7.56 9.59
C GLU A 175 -11.83 -8.68 8.62
N ARG A 176 -11.47 -8.53 7.33
CA ARG A 176 -11.73 -9.53 6.30
C ARG A 176 -10.62 -10.56 6.14
N PHE A 177 -9.38 -10.18 6.29
CA PHE A 177 -8.22 -11.01 5.95
C PHE A 177 -7.28 -11.28 7.14
N GLY A 178 -7.52 -10.69 8.31
CA GLY A 178 -6.63 -10.77 9.46
C GLY A 178 -6.45 -12.18 10.03
N ASP A 179 -7.39 -13.09 9.81
CA ASP A 179 -7.22 -14.50 10.19
C ASP A 179 -6.15 -15.23 9.33
N TYR A 180 -5.82 -14.66 8.15
CA TYR A 180 -4.86 -15.21 7.20
C TYR A 180 -3.56 -14.42 7.12
N TRP A 181 -3.50 -13.24 7.73
CA TRP A 181 -2.33 -12.37 7.69
C TRP A 181 -2.04 -11.78 9.08
N ASP A 182 -0.94 -12.21 9.66
CA ASP A 182 -0.46 -11.82 11.00
C ASP A 182 0.53 -10.64 10.96
N GLY A 183 0.51 -9.86 9.88
CA GLY A 183 1.41 -8.73 9.67
C GLY A 183 1.03 -7.50 10.48
N LYS A 184 1.91 -6.49 10.44
CA LYS A 184 1.77 -5.22 11.16
C LYS A 184 1.66 -4.05 10.21
N VAL A 185 0.75 -3.14 10.50
CA VAL A 185 0.54 -1.88 9.79
C VAL A 185 0.94 -0.73 10.70
N CYS A 186 1.89 0.08 10.26
CA CYS A 186 2.34 1.26 10.99
C CYS A 186 2.11 2.53 10.18
N PHE A 187 1.64 3.57 10.82
CA PHE A 187 1.52 4.90 10.23
C PHE A 187 2.61 5.81 10.77
N CYS A 188 3.46 6.31 9.88
CA CYS A 188 4.56 7.20 10.22
C CYS A 188 4.15 8.65 10.01
N CYS A 189 3.95 9.36 11.11
CA CYS A 189 3.63 10.78 11.12
C CYS A 189 4.91 11.61 11.23
N TYR A 190 5.13 12.54 10.31
CA TYR A 190 6.31 13.39 10.34
C TYR A 190 6.11 14.63 11.21
N THR A 191 4.92 15.24 11.18
CA THR A 191 4.59 16.46 11.94
C THR A 191 3.87 16.15 13.26
N ASP A 192 3.93 17.09 14.20
CA ASP A 192 3.13 17.01 15.44
C ASP A 192 1.64 16.99 15.14
N LYS A 193 1.20 17.79 14.18
CA LYS A 193 -0.21 17.85 13.76
C LYS A 193 -0.70 16.48 13.28
N SER A 194 0.00 15.86 12.32
CA SER A 194 -0.36 14.54 11.83
C SER A 194 -0.35 13.48 12.93
N PHE A 195 0.61 13.56 13.86
CA PHE A 195 0.69 12.63 14.98
C PHE A 195 -0.52 12.75 15.91
N GLU A 196 -0.95 13.96 16.27
CA GLU A 196 -2.13 14.16 17.12
C GLU A 196 -3.44 13.75 16.40
N VAL A 197 -3.53 13.96 15.09
CA VAL A 197 -4.66 13.47 14.28
C VAL A 197 -4.73 11.94 14.35
N TYR A 198 -3.62 11.23 14.08
CA TYR A 198 -3.60 9.76 14.16
C TYR A 198 -3.91 9.26 15.57
N LYS A 199 -3.37 9.88 16.61
CA LYS A 199 -3.65 9.56 18.02
C LYS A 199 -5.13 9.68 18.38
N LYS A 200 -5.82 10.69 17.86
CA LYS A 200 -7.28 10.87 18.01
C LYS A 200 -8.03 9.72 17.32
N TYR A 201 -7.79 9.53 16.02
CA TYR A 201 -8.56 8.60 15.20
C TYR A 201 -8.26 7.12 15.49
N PHE A 202 -7.07 6.78 16.00
CA PHE A 202 -6.78 5.42 16.49
C PHE A 202 -7.74 4.99 17.60
N LYS A 203 -8.05 5.90 18.53
CA LYS A 203 -9.02 5.63 19.61
C LYS A 203 -10.43 5.50 19.07
N GLU A 204 -10.82 6.40 18.16
CA GLU A 204 -12.18 6.48 17.64
C GLU A 204 -12.52 5.33 16.68
N ILE A 205 -11.60 4.97 15.77
CA ILE A 205 -11.86 4.01 14.69
C ILE A 205 -11.44 2.59 15.06
N LEU A 206 -10.28 2.42 15.70
CA LEU A 206 -9.73 1.11 16.01
C LEU A 206 -10.08 0.64 17.43
N ASN A 207 -10.71 1.48 18.27
CA ASN A 207 -11.01 1.21 19.69
C ASN A 207 -9.75 0.78 20.49
N VAL A 208 -8.59 1.28 20.11
CA VAL A 208 -7.31 1.00 20.77
C VAL A 208 -7.09 2.04 21.87
N LYS A 209 -6.85 1.57 23.10
CA LYS A 209 -6.62 2.41 24.29
C LYS A 209 -5.20 3.00 24.29
#